data_1ab0080d0e31553b4c974fb2693db5ca
#
_entry.id   1ab0080d0e31553b4c974fb2693db5ca
#
_cell.length_a   1.000
_cell.length_b   1.000
_cell.length_c   1.000
_cell.angle_alpha   90.00
_cell.angle_beta   90.00
_cell.angle_gamma   90.00
#
_symmetry.space_group_name_H-M   'P 1'
#
loop_
_entity.id
_entity.type
_entity.pdbx_description
1 polymer ?
#
loop_
_entity_poly.entity_id
_entity_poly.type
_entity_poly.pdbx_seq_one_letter_code
_entity_poly.pdbx_strand_id
1 'polypeptide(L)'
;ASATVLLLILDARSANPVLPQVMAELTGKAEPEVQQPEFPGGALPESADAGQAYLDETIFVGDSNTVRMFAYGLVPLENFMAVEGMGIESISQAPCVYFSGETKVYTIPQAIAKVKPRRVVMTFGTNNASGQFTRESFIDAYRDAIAAIQDAYPYCDVIINAIPPIGKVRSYPDITMETLDDFNKALEELAQELGLPFLNSSEALKGGDGYA
;
A
#
# COMPACT_ATOMS: atom_id res chain seq x y z
N ALA A 1 22.41 -9.92 -14.07
CA ALA A 1 21.33 -8.93 -14.03
C ALA A 1 21.51 -8.12 -12.74
N SER A 2 21.88 -6.85 -12.85
CA SER A 2 22.01 -5.97 -11.68
C SER A 2 20.59 -5.55 -11.26
N ALA A 3 20.15 -5.98 -10.08
CA ALA A 3 19.00 -5.39 -9.45
C ALA A 3 19.36 -3.93 -9.10
N THR A 4 18.77 -2.99 -9.81
CA THR A 4 18.93 -1.56 -9.49
C THR A 4 18.07 -1.29 -8.26
N VAL A 5 18.72 -1.24 -7.10
CA VAL A 5 18.08 -0.77 -5.86
C VAL A 5 17.83 0.72 -6.03
N LEU A 6 16.57 1.12 -6.14
CA LEU A 6 16.19 2.53 -6.17
C LEU A 6 16.34 3.10 -4.75
N LEU A 7 17.23 4.06 -4.58
CA LEU A 7 17.49 4.73 -3.31
C LEU A 7 16.33 5.69 -2.98
N LEU A 8 15.56 5.34 -1.95
CA LEU A 8 14.50 6.18 -1.41
C LEU A 8 15.05 7.03 -0.26
N ILE A 9 15.08 8.33 -0.46
CA ILE A 9 15.50 9.29 0.57
C ILE A 9 14.25 10.03 1.05
N LEU A 10 13.75 9.66 2.23
CA LEU A 10 12.63 10.34 2.86
C LEU A 10 13.15 11.33 3.91
N ASP A 11 12.72 12.58 3.82
CA ASP A 11 13.02 13.60 4.85
C ASP A 11 11.99 13.49 5.98
N ALA A 12 12.45 13.22 7.20
CA ALA A 12 11.62 13.00 8.39
C ALA A 12 10.94 14.30 8.94
N ARG A 13 10.87 15.37 8.14
CA ARG A 13 10.33 16.67 8.55
C ARG A 13 8.84 16.89 8.29
N SER A 14 8.11 15.86 7.88
CA SER A 14 6.65 15.98 7.78
C SER A 14 6.05 16.14 9.18
N ALA A 15 5.50 17.30 9.45
CA ALA A 15 4.94 17.66 10.74
C ALA A 15 3.77 16.73 11.11
N ASN A 16 3.97 16.01 12.19
CA ASN A 16 3.01 15.06 12.74
C ASN A 16 1.79 15.79 13.34
N PRO A 17 0.54 15.51 12.92
CA PRO A 17 -0.67 16.11 13.52
C PRO A 17 -1.09 15.47 14.86
N VAL A 18 -0.17 14.91 15.64
CA VAL A 18 -0.45 14.36 17.00
C VAL A 18 -0.71 15.48 18.03
N LEU A 19 -0.42 16.74 17.70
CA LEU A 19 -0.64 17.88 18.60
C LEU A 19 -2.09 18.08 19.11
N PRO A 20 -3.16 17.80 18.34
CA PRO A 20 -4.52 17.94 18.87
C PRO A 20 -4.88 16.92 19.95
N GLN A 21 -4.43 15.68 19.83
CA GLN A 21 -4.76 14.62 20.82
C GLN A 21 -4.07 14.83 22.17
N VAL A 22 -2.81 15.22 22.16
CA VAL A 22 -2.05 15.48 23.40
C VAL A 22 -2.60 16.69 24.15
N MET A 23 -3.13 17.70 23.44
CA MET A 23 -3.74 18.88 24.06
C MET A 23 -5.13 18.56 24.65
N ALA A 24 -5.89 17.61 24.07
CA ALA A 24 -7.19 17.16 24.60
C ALA A 24 -7.02 16.44 25.94
N GLU A 25 -6.00 15.60 26.10
CA GLU A 25 -5.69 14.93 27.37
C GLU A 25 -5.32 15.92 28.48
N LEU A 26 -4.64 17.04 28.13
CA LEU A 26 -4.23 18.06 29.11
C LEU A 26 -5.37 18.99 29.56
N THR A 27 -6.43 19.11 28.79
CA THR A 27 -7.54 20.05 29.11
C THR A 27 -8.76 19.40 29.73
N GLY A 28 -8.81 18.07 29.83
CA GLY A 28 -9.92 17.34 30.47
C GLY A 28 -11.28 17.51 29.77
N LYS A 29 -11.32 18.10 28.58
CA LYS A 29 -12.52 18.13 27.73
C LYS A 29 -12.43 16.97 26.76
N ALA A 30 -13.20 15.91 27.03
CA ALA A 30 -13.49 14.90 26.03
C ALA A 30 -14.11 15.63 24.82
N GLU A 31 -13.41 15.67 23.69
CA GLU A 31 -14.07 15.98 22.43
C GLU A 31 -15.17 14.95 22.21
N PRO A 32 -16.32 15.32 21.66
CA PRO A 32 -17.36 14.36 21.34
C PRO A 32 -16.71 13.34 20.40
N GLU A 33 -16.75 12.06 20.82
CA GLU A 33 -16.34 10.94 20.01
C GLU A 33 -17.18 10.99 18.73
N VAL A 34 -16.57 11.52 17.65
CA VAL A 34 -17.20 11.46 16.33
C VAL A 34 -17.16 9.99 15.99
N GLN A 35 -18.28 9.30 16.22
CA GLN A 35 -18.48 7.95 15.70
C GLN A 35 -18.35 8.04 14.18
N GLN A 36 -17.17 7.75 13.68
CA GLN A 36 -17.01 7.52 12.25
C GLN A 36 -17.90 6.32 11.93
N PRO A 37 -18.75 6.41 10.88
CA PRO A 37 -19.55 5.28 10.49
C PRO A 37 -18.62 4.09 10.31
N GLU A 38 -18.90 2.98 10.98
CA GLU A 38 -18.12 1.75 10.84
C GLU A 38 -18.11 1.38 9.36
N PHE A 39 -16.93 1.41 8.74
CA PHE A 39 -16.78 0.95 7.37
C PHE A 39 -16.82 -0.58 7.37
N PRO A 40 -17.75 -1.21 6.64
CA PRO A 40 -17.94 -2.67 6.69
C PRO A 40 -16.80 -3.45 6.04
N GLY A 41 -15.83 -2.77 5.42
CA GLY A 41 -14.79 -3.38 4.59
C GLY A 41 -15.22 -3.61 3.14
N GLY A 42 -14.26 -3.96 2.29
CA GLY A 42 -14.48 -4.27 0.87
C GLY A 42 -14.35 -3.07 -0.07
N ALA A 43 -14.97 -3.16 -1.25
CA ALA A 43 -14.78 -2.19 -2.32
C ALA A 43 -15.24 -0.77 -1.95
N LEU A 44 -14.35 0.20 -2.17
CA LEU A 44 -14.68 1.62 -2.01
C LEU A 44 -15.60 2.07 -3.14
N PRO A 45 -16.68 2.80 -2.82
CA PRO A 45 -17.49 3.45 -3.85
C PRO A 45 -16.72 4.62 -4.48
N GLU A 46 -17.13 4.99 -5.70
CA GLU A 46 -16.65 6.22 -6.32
C GLU A 46 -17.01 7.42 -5.45
N SER A 47 -16.06 8.33 -5.28
CA SER A 47 -16.22 9.54 -4.47
C SER A 47 -15.61 10.75 -5.18
N ALA A 48 -15.92 11.95 -4.70
CA ALA A 48 -15.27 13.16 -5.16
C ALA A 48 -13.77 13.13 -4.82
N ASP A 49 -12.97 13.81 -5.65
CA ASP A 49 -11.53 13.98 -5.40
C ASP A 49 -11.29 14.61 -4.03
N ALA A 50 -10.53 13.93 -3.18
CA ALA A 50 -10.15 14.40 -1.85
C ALA A 50 -9.00 15.42 -1.87
N GLY A 51 -8.40 15.64 -3.03
CA GLY A 51 -7.35 16.63 -3.26
C GLY A 51 -5.96 16.26 -2.75
N GLN A 52 -5.02 17.18 -2.97
CA GLN A 52 -3.60 16.96 -2.69
C GLN A 52 -3.31 16.66 -1.21
N ALA A 53 -4.01 17.30 -0.27
CA ALA A 53 -3.80 17.07 1.16
C ALA A 53 -4.05 15.61 1.57
N TYR A 54 -4.97 14.91 0.90
CA TYR A 54 -5.19 13.48 1.13
C TYR A 54 -3.99 12.64 0.66
N LEU A 55 -3.42 12.99 -0.49
CA LEU A 55 -2.24 12.31 -1.04
C LEU A 55 -0.99 12.57 -0.19
N ASP A 56 -0.81 13.78 0.31
CA ASP A 56 0.33 14.16 1.14
C ASP A 56 0.41 13.37 2.46
N GLU A 57 -0.73 12.90 2.98
CA GLU A 57 -0.82 12.06 4.17
C GLU A 57 -0.75 10.54 3.88
N THR A 58 -0.57 10.16 2.62
CA THR A 58 -0.65 8.77 2.14
C THR A 58 0.72 8.27 1.71
N ILE A 59 1.11 7.08 2.15
CA ILE A 59 2.28 6.36 1.63
C ILE A 59 1.81 5.24 0.70
N PHE A 60 2.32 5.23 -0.52
CA PHE A 60 2.09 4.15 -1.48
C PHE A 60 3.17 3.08 -1.33
N VAL A 61 2.75 1.87 -1.03
CA VAL A 61 3.62 0.73 -0.76
C VAL A 61 3.40 -0.32 -1.83
N GLY A 62 4.48 -0.85 -2.42
CA GLY A 62 4.27 -1.82 -3.48
C GLY A 62 5.51 -2.35 -4.18
N ASP A 63 5.26 -2.93 -5.33
CA ASP A 63 6.24 -3.50 -6.24
C ASP A 63 6.61 -2.52 -7.39
N SER A 64 7.04 -3.07 -8.52
CA SER A 64 7.42 -2.29 -9.71
C SER A 64 6.29 -1.39 -10.23
N ASN A 65 5.01 -1.69 -9.98
CA ASN A 65 3.90 -0.83 -10.37
C ASN A 65 3.92 0.47 -9.57
N THR A 66 4.16 0.39 -8.27
CA THR A 66 4.31 1.57 -7.40
C THR A 66 5.60 2.34 -7.71
N VAL A 67 6.71 1.65 -8.04
CA VAL A 67 7.94 2.31 -8.53
C VAL A 67 7.66 3.13 -9.78
N ARG A 68 6.84 2.63 -10.71
CA ARG A 68 6.45 3.38 -11.92
C ARG A 68 5.61 4.61 -11.61
N MET A 69 4.75 4.58 -10.59
CA MET A 69 4.01 5.78 -10.18
C MET A 69 4.98 6.92 -9.84
N PHE A 70 6.04 6.64 -9.08
CA PHE A 70 7.09 7.61 -8.81
C PHE A 70 7.85 8.01 -10.09
N ALA A 71 8.28 7.06 -10.91
CA ALA A 71 9.03 7.31 -12.14
C ALA A 71 8.28 8.21 -13.14
N TYR A 72 6.93 8.13 -13.15
CA TYR A 72 6.07 8.97 -13.98
C TYR A 72 5.60 10.26 -13.29
N GLY A 73 6.10 10.54 -12.08
CA GLY A 73 5.77 11.76 -11.35
C GLY A 73 4.34 11.81 -10.79
N LEU A 74 3.69 10.66 -10.64
CA LEU A 74 2.35 10.56 -10.07
C LEU A 74 2.35 10.64 -8.54
N VAL A 75 3.44 10.23 -7.91
CA VAL A 75 3.66 10.33 -6.46
C VAL A 75 5.06 10.87 -6.21
N PRO A 76 5.27 11.74 -5.22
CA PRO A 76 6.60 12.25 -4.85
C PRO A 76 7.38 11.20 -4.06
N LEU A 77 8.68 11.41 -3.92
CA LEU A 77 9.60 10.48 -3.27
C LEU A 77 9.24 10.20 -1.81
N GLU A 78 8.77 11.19 -1.10
CA GLU A 78 8.37 11.13 0.31
C GLU A 78 7.10 10.32 0.56
N ASN A 79 6.31 10.07 -0.48
CA ASN A 79 5.02 9.38 -0.38
C ASN A 79 5.07 7.94 -0.93
N PHE A 80 6.27 7.37 -1.15
CA PHE A 80 6.36 6.06 -1.75
C PHE A 80 7.42 5.17 -1.09
N MET A 81 7.09 3.88 -0.89
CA MET A 81 7.99 2.84 -0.39
C MET A 81 7.78 1.58 -1.23
N ALA A 82 8.59 1.40 -2.27
CA ALA A 82 8.43 0.28 -3.19
C ALA A 82 9.75 -0.20 -3.78
N VAL A 83 9.78 -1.47 -4.19
CA VAL A 83 10.96 -2.09 -4.82
C VAL A 83 10.51 -2.94 -6.00
N GLU A 84 11.21 -2.81 -7.13
CA GLU A 84 10.98 -3.68 -8.29
C GLU A 84 11.20 -5.16 -7.95
N GLY A 85 10.29 -6.01 -8.35
CA GLY A 85 10.35 -7.45 -8.14
C GLY A 85 9.96 -7.93 -6.73
N MET A 86 9.57 -7.02 -5.81
CA MET A 86 9.16 -7.42 -4.47
C MET A 86 7.81 -8.14 -4.50
N GLY A 87 7.74 -9.33 -3.90
CA GLY A 87 6.49 -9.97 -3.54
C GLY A 87 6.05 -9.55 -2.14
N ILE A 88 4.75 -9.70 -1.86
CA ILE A 88 4.16 -9.28 -0.58
C ILE A 88 4.79 -9.98 0.64
N GLU A 89 5.24 -11.24 0.50
CA GLU A 89 5.88 -12.03 1.55
C GLU A 89 7.18 -11.42 2.06
N SER A 90 7.81 -10.56 1.25
CA SER A 90 9.12 -9.96 1.56
C SER A 90 9.02 -8.67 2.37
N ILE A 91 7.83 -8.09 2.53
CA ILE A 91 7.62 -6.74 3.09
C ILE A 91 8.23 -6.54 4.48
N SER A 92 8.18 -7.58 5.33
CA SER A 92 8.68 -7.55 6.71
C SER A 92 10.12 -8.01 6.86
N GLN A 93 10.70 -8.63 5.81
CA GLN A 93 12.00 -9.30 5.88
C GLN A 93 13.07 -8.59 5.06
N ALA A 94 12.69 -7.90 3.98
CA ALA A 94 13.62 -7.25 3.06
C ALA A 94 13.78 -5.76 3.42
N PRO A 95 14.93 -5.33 4.02
CA PRO A 95 15.21 -3.93 4.22
C PRO A 95 15.39 -3.22 2.88
N CYS A 96 14.62 -2.14 2.64
CA CYS A 96 14.59 -1.47 1.35
C CYS A 96 14.38 0.05 1.43
N VAL A 97 14.07 0.60 2.61
CA VAL A 97 13.80 2.02 2.79
C VAL A 97 14.98 2.70 3.47
N TYR A 98 15.45 3.79 2.88
CA TYR A 98 16.55 4.62 3.35
C TYR A 98 16.03 5.99 3.79
N PHE A 99 16.57 6.53 4.86
CA PHE A 99 16.32 7.90 5.28
C PHE A 99 17.59 8.74 5.15
N SER A 100 17.42 9.98 4.70
CA SER A 100 18.55 10.91 4.55
C SER A 100 19.33 11.07 5.86
N GLY A 101 20.65 10.97 5.79
CA GLY A 101 21.53 11.09 6.95
C GLY A 101 21.63 9.84 7.84
N GLU A 102 20.98 8.73 7.46
CA GLU A 102 21.05 7.47 8.19
C GLU A 102 21.79 6.39 7.39
N THR A 103 22.48 5.50 8.09
CA THR A 103 23.16 4.34 7.51
C THR A 103 22.28 3.08 7.56
N LYS A 104 21.28 3.08 8.44
CA LYS A 104 20.36 1.94 8.60
C LYS A 104 19.38 1.89 7.44
N VAL A 105 19.15 0.69 6.92
CA VAL A 105 18.07 0.38 5.96
C VAL A 105 16.93 -0.27 6.71
N TYR A 106 15.72 0.13 6.41
CA TYR A 106 14.50 -0.28 7.12
C TYR A 106 13.65 -1.20 6.25
N THR A 107 12.96 -2.15 6.87
CA THR A 107 11.83 -2.82 6.20
C THR A 107 10.66 -1.85 6.09
N ILE A 108 9.67 -2.14 5.22
CA ILE A 108 8.51 -1.27 5.03
C ILE A 108 7.74 -1.04 6.34
N PRO A 109 7.39 -2.07 7.16
CA PRO A 109 6.73 -1.82 8.45
C PRO A 109 7.57 -0.95 9.40
N GLN A 110 8.89 -1.16 9.46
CA GLN A 110 9.77 -0.31 10.28
C GLN A 110 9.79 1.14 9.80
N ALA A 111 9.79 1.36 8.49
CA ALA A 111 9.75 2.69 7.91
C ALA A 111 8.40 3.39 8.17
N ILE A 112 7.28 2.66 8.06
CA ILE A 112 5.95 3.16 8.41
C ILE A 112 5.89 3.58 9.88
N ALA A 113 6.41 2.78 10.81
CA ALA A 113 6.50 3.13 12.22
C ALA A 113 7.31 4.41 12.48
N LYS A 114 8.30 4.69 11.62
CA LYS A 114 9.13 5.90 11.70
C LYS A 114 8.45 7.13 11.09
N VAL A 115 7.84 6.99 9.92
CA VAL A 115 7.17 8.09 9.19
C VAL A 115 5.82 8.42 9.82
N LYS A 116 5.11 7.41 10.34
CA LYS A 116 3.78 7.54 10.96
C LYS A 116 2.75 8.18 10.03
N PRO A 117 2.55 7.65 8.81
CA PRO A 117 1.59 8.20 7.87
C PRO A 117 0.17 8.00 8.39
N ARG A 118 -0.75 8.83 7.93
CA ARG A 118 -2.16 8.60 8.20
C ARG A 118 -2.68 7.38 7.45
N ARG A 119 -2.22 7.16 6.21
CA ARG A 119 -2.70 6.07 5.33
C ARG A 119 -1.54 5.37 4.63
N VAL A 120 -1.78 4.09 4.38
CA VAL A 120 -0.94 3.28 3.49
C VAL A 120 -1.82 2.66 2.43
N VAL A 121 -1.46 2.82 1.16
CA VAL A 121 -2.07 2.12 0.03
C VAL A 121 -1.13 1.01 -0.42
N MET A 122 -1.56 -0.25 -0.30
CA MET A 122 -0.76 -1.43 -0.62
C MET A 122 -1.10 -1.97 -2.00
N THR A 123 -0.11 -2.02 -2.91
CA THR A 123 -0.26 -2.54 -4.29
C THR A 123 0.79 -3.61 -4.55
N PHE A 124 0.45 -4.86 -4.27
CA PHE A 124 1.30 -6.03 -4.51
C PHE A 124 0.51 -7.14 -5.19
N GLY A 125 1.22 -8.04 -5.86
CA GLY A 125 0.65 -9.29 -6.35
C GLY A 125 1.11 -9.65 -7.75
N THR A 126 1.55 -8.71 -8.58
CA THR A 126 2.05 -9.03 -9.93
C THR A 126 3.20 -10.04 -9.87
N ASN A 127 4.14 -9.88 -8.94
CA ASN A 127 5.26 -10.81 -8.78
C ASN A 127 4.83 -12.15 -8.17
N ASN A 128 3.81 -12.15 -7.32
CA ASN A 128 3.27 -13.36 -6.72
C ASN A 128 2.47 -14.20 -7.73
N ALA A 129 1.87 -13.57 -8.75
CA ALA A 129 1.10 -14.23 -9.81
C ALA A 129 1.96 -15.02 -10.81
N SER A 130 3.29 -15.09 -10.63
CA SER A 130 4.21 -15.83 -11.51
C SER A 130 4.20 -17.36 -11.32
N GLY A 131 3.18 -17.91 -10.64
CA GLY A 131 2.98 -19.35 -10.47
C GLY A 131 3.64 -19.98 -9.24
N GLN A 132 4.30 -19.19 -8.40
CA GLN A 132 4.90 -19.67 -7.14
C GLN A 132 3.91 -19.64 -5.97
N PHE A 133 2.83 -18.87 -6.08
CA PHE A 133 1.80 -18.71 -5.06
C PHE A 133 0.48 -19.27 -5.55
N THR A 134 -0.19 -20.01 -4.67
CA THR A 134 -1.63 -20.27 -4.82
C THR A 134 -2.41 -19.06 -4.29
N ARG A 135 -3.70 -19.00 -4.60
CA ARG A 135 -4.61 -17.98 -4.05
C ARG A 135 -4.51 -17.92 -2.52
N GLU A 136 -4.56 -19.08 -1.85
CA GLU A 136 -4.52 -19.18 -0.39
C GLU A 136 -3.20 -18.67 0.18
N SER A 137 -2.06 -19.14 -0.35
CA SER A 137 -0.74 -18.71 0.15
C SER A 137 -0.45 -17.24 -0.12
N PHE A 138 -1.01 -16.68 -1.21
CA PHE A 138 -0.93 -15.25 -1.49
C PHE A 138 -1.71 -14.43 -0.46
N ILE A 139 -2.94 -14.85 -0.13
CA ILE A 139 -3.79 -14.17 0.85
C ILE A 139 -3.22 -14.28 2.26
N ASP A 140 -2.66 -15.43 2.64
CA ASP A 140 -1.98 -15.60 3.93
C ASP A 140 -0.79 -14.63 4.05
N ALA A 141 0.05 -14.53 3.02
CA ALA A 141 1.16 -13.60 3.00
C ALA A 141 0.69 -12.12 3.04
N TYR A 142 -0.43 -11.81 2.40
CA TYR A 142 -1.01 -10.45 2.44
C TYR A 142 -1.55 -10.11 3.83
N ARG A 143 -2.22 -11.07 4.49
CA ARG A 143 -2.70 -10.94 5.88
C ARG A 143 -1.54 -10.68 6.84
N ASP A 144 -0.45 -11.46 6.73
CA ASP A 144 0.75 -11.28 7.54
C ASP A 144 1.39 -9.90 7.33
N ALA A 145 1.41 -9.42 6.09
CA ALA A 145 1.93 -8.10 5.75
C ALA A 145 1.10 -6.96 6.36
N ILE A 146 -0.23 -7.07 6.30
CA ILE A 146 -1.15 -6.11 6.94
C ILE A 146 -0.92 -6.11 8.46
N ALA A 147 -0.89 -7.29 9.08
CA ALA A 147 -0.65 -7.42 10.52
C ALA A 147 0.70 -6.79 10.92
N ALA A 148 1.76 -7.01 10.15
CA ALA A 148 3.07 -6.41 10.41
C ALA A 148 3.07 -4.88 10.33
N ILE A 149 2.28 -4.28 9.43
CA ILE A 149 2.11 -2.83 9.35
C ILE A 149 1.35 -2.31 10.57
N GLN A 150 0.22 -2.95 10.92
CA GLN A 150 -0.62 -2.56 12.05
C GLN A 150 0.10 -2.73 13.40
N ASP A 151 0.88 -3.80 13.56
CA ASP A 151 1.72 -4.02 14.75
C ASP A 151 2.82 -2.95 14.88
N ALA A 152 3.41 -2.55 13.75
CA ALA A 152 4.45 -1.52 13.74
C ALA A 152 3.88 -0.11 13.99
N TYR A 153 2.68 0.19 13.47
CA TYR A 153 2.01 1.47 13.65
C TYR A 153 0.48 1.32 13.56
N PRO A 154 -0.23 1.10 14.68
CA PRO A 154 -1.68 0.77 14.71
C PRO A 154 -2.60 1.94 14.35
N TYR A 155 -2.09 3.16 14.23
CA TYR A 155 -2.88 4.36 13.91
C TYR A 155 -2.93 4.67 12.42
N CYS A 156 -2.50 3.73 11.58
CA CYS A 156 -2.46 3.88 10.15
C CYS A 156 -3.68 3.23 9.49
N ASP A 157 -4.39 3.97 8.66
CA ASP A 157 -5.42 3.41 7.79
C ASP A 157 -4.75 2.59 6.68
N VAL A 158 -5.03 1.29 6.62
CA VAL A 158 -4.51 0.41 5.56
C VAL A 158 -5.57 0.26 4.47
N ILE A 159 -5.21 0.60 3.23
CA ILE A 159 -6.05 0.44 2.04
C ILE A 159 -5.40 -0.62 1.14
N ILE A 160 -6.14 -1.66 0.82
CA ILE A 160 -5.70 -2.67 -0.15
C ILE A 160 -6.06 -2.16 -1.54
N ASN A 161 -5.07 -2.03 -2.42
CA ASN A 161 -5.31 -1.67 -3.82
C ASN A 161 -5.24 -2.90 -4.71
N ALA A 162 -6.15 -2.98 -5.68
CA ALA A 162 -6.15 -4.03 -6.68
C ALA A 162 -4.82 -4.06 -7.46
N ILE A 163 -4.39 -5.26 -7.82
CA ILE A 163 -3.25 -5.49 -8.71
C ILE A 163 -3.61 -4.91 -10.08
N PRO A 164 -2.81 -3.97 -10.64
CA PRO A 164 -3.10 -3.38 -11.93
C PRO A 164 -3.14 -4.42 -13.06
N PRO A 165 -3.92 -4.18 -14.12
CA PRO A 165 -3.93 -5.06 -15.30
C PRO A 165 -2.58 -5.01 -16.01
N ILE A 166 -2.27 -6.08 -16.73
CA ILE A 166 -1.08 -6.18 -17.60
C ILE A 166 -1.42 -5.88 -19.05
N GLY A 167 -0.44 -5.40 -19.82
CA GLY A 167 -0.58 -5.23 -21.26
C GLY A 167 -0.65 -6.57 -22.01
N LYS A 168 -1.21 -6.57 -23.23
CA LYS A 168 -1.27 -7.76 -24.09
C LYS A 168 0.10 -8.31 -24.47
N VAL A 169 1.05 -7.42 -24.70
CA VAL A 169 2.45 -7.81 -24.96
C VAL A 169 3.17 -7.93 -23.63
N ARG A 170 3.54 -9.14 -23.29
CA ARG A 170 4.08 -9.50 -21.98
C ARG A 170 5.51 -9.99 -22.07
N SER A 171 6.34 -9.53 -21.15
CA SER A 171 7.69 -10.09 -20.93
C SER A 171 7.67 -11.34 -20.02
N TYR A 172 6.54 -11.56 -19.31
CA TYR A 172 6.36 -12.65 -18.34
C TYR A 172 5.15 -13.49 -18.73
N PRO A 173 5.33 -14.61 -19.50
CA PRO A 173 4.24 -15.41 -20.02
C PRO A 173 3.40 -16.10 -18.94
N ASP A 174 3.99 -16.33 -17.76
CA ASP A 174 3.34 -17.05 -16.65
C ASP A 174 2.33 -16.19 -15.88
N ILE A 175 2.36 -14.86 -16.05
CA ILE A 175 1.41 -13.94 -15.42
C ILE A 175 0.24 -13.73 -16.39
N THR A 176 -0.97 -14.12 -15.98
CA THR A 176 -2.19 -13.97 -16.79
C THR A 176 -3.19 -13.03 -16.15
N MET A 177 -4.05 -12.39 -16.96
CA MET A 177 -5.16 -11.60 -16.41
C MET A 177 -6.10 -12.42 -15.54
N GLU A 178 -6.34 -13.69 -15.92
CA GLU A 178 -7.17 -14.61 -15.14
C GLU A 178 -6.62 -14.78 -13.71
N THR A 179 -5.30 -15.01 -13.57
CA THR A 179 -4.64 -15.10 -12.25
C THR A 179 -4.74 -13.79 -11.48
N LEU A 180 -4.53 -12.64 -12.14
CA LEU A 180 -4.62 -11.33 -11.50
C LEU A 180 -6.04 -11.01 -11.04
N ASP A 181 -7.04 -11.33 -11.84
CA ASP A 181 -8.45 -11.12 -11.50
C ASP A 181 -8.88 -12.04 -10.35
N ASP A 182 -8.41 -13.30 -10.31
CA ASP A 182 -8.67 -14.21 -9.18
C ASP A 182 -8.00 -13.70 -7.89
N PHE A 183 -6.77 -13.21 -7.97
CA PHE A 183 -6.08 -12.61 -6.83
C PHE A 183 -6.78 -11.31 -6.37
N ASN A 184 -7.22 -10.46 -7.29
CA ASN A 184 -7.97 -9.25 -6.95
C ASN A 184 -9.28 -9.54 -6.24
N LYS A 185 -10.00 -10.57 -6.69
CA LYS A 185 -11.19 -11.04 -6.00
C LYS A 185 -10.88 -11.53 -4.59
N ALA A 186 -9.77 -12.27 -4.41
CA ALA A 186 -9.35 -12.72 -3.10
C ALA A 186 -8.92 -11.57 -2.18
N LEU A 187 -8.30 -10.52 -2.71
CA LEU A 187 -7.95 -9.31 -1.96
C LEU A 187 -9.19 -8.53 -1.51
N GLU A 188 -10.23 -8.45 -2.34
CA GLU A 188 -11.50 -7.83 -1.97
C GLU A 188 -12.20 -8.61 -0.85
N GLU A 189 -12.23 -9.95 -0.94
CA GLU A 189 -12.74 -10.84 0.11
C GLU A 189 -11.97 -10.67 1.43
N LEU A 190 -10.62 -10.58 1.36
CA LEU A 190 -9.77 -10.31 2.53
C LEU A 190 -10.07 -8.92 3.14
N ALA A 191 -10.20 -7.90 2.30
CA ALA A 191 -10.53 -6.55 2.76
C ALA A 191 -11.87 -6.53 3.51
N GLN A 192 -12.89 -7.21 2.97
CA GLN A 192 -14.19 -7.34 3.63
C GLN A 192 -14.09 -8.09 4.96
N GLU A 193 -13.33 -9.19 5.01
CA GLU A 193 -13.12 -9.97 6.24
C GLU A 193 -12.45 -9.14 7.34
N LEU A 194 -11.45 -8.33 6.97
CA LEU A 194 -10.66 -7.52 7.91
C LEU A 194 -11.30 -6.14 8.21
N GLY A 195 -12.42 -5.80 7.59
CA GLY A 195 -13.02 -4.46 7.71
C GLY A 195 -12.17 -3.35 7.09
N LEU A 196 -11.36 -3.65 6.07
CA LEU A 196 -10.45 -2.71 5.42
C LEU A 196 -11.02 -2.23 4.08
N PRO A 197 -10.65 -1.01 3.64
CA PRO A 197 -10.97 -0.50 2.31
C PRO A 197 -10.24 -1.28 1.20
N PHE A 198 -10.97 -1.63 0.13
CA PHE A 198 -10.43 -2.15 -1.11
C PHE A 198 -10.62 -1.13 -2.23
N LEU A 199 -9.52 -0.65 -2.81
CA LEU A 199 -9.53 0.26 -3.95
C LEU A 199 -9.44 -0.55 -5.25
N ASN A 200 -10.55 -0.69 -5.97
CA ASN A 200 -10.61 -1.45 -7.22
C ASN A 200 -10.09 -0.63 -8.41
N SER A 201 -8.81 -0.24 -8.37
CA SER A 201 -8.16 0.51 -9.45
C SER A 201 -7.95 -0.33 -10.71
N SER A 202 -7.91 -1.66 -10.60
CA SER A 202 -7.71 -2.56 -11.74
C SER A 202 -8.79 -2.37 -12.80
N GLU A 203 -10.07 -2.33 -12.40
CA GLU A 203 -11.18 -2.16 -13.34
C GLU A 203 -11.13 -0.81 -14.05
N ALA A 204 -10.72 0.25 -13.35
CA ALA A 204 -10.59 1.58 -13.95
C ALA A 204 -9.43 1.69 -14.98
N LEU A 205 -8.44 0.79 -14.86
CA LEU A 205 -7.26 0.78 -15.75
C LEU A 205 -7.38 -0.20 -16.91
N LYS A 206 -8.38 -1.08 -16.92
CA LYS A 206 -8.63 -2.00 -18.03
C LYS A 206 -9.18 -1.26 -19.25
N GLY A 207 -8.59 -1.53 -20.41
CA GLY A 207 -9.17 -1.17 -21.69
C GLY A 207 -10.39 -2.04 -22.04
N GLY A 208 -11.05 -1.73 -23.17
CA GLY A 208 -12.25 -2.48 -23.63
C GLY A 208 -11.99 -3.95 -23.95
N ASP A 209 -10.74 -4.40 -23.96
CA ASP A 209 -10.31 -5.78 -24.19
C ASP A 209 -9.86 -6.49 -22.90
N GLY A 210 -9.99 -5.85 -21.74
CA GLY A 210 -9.65 -6.38 -20.43
C GLY A 210 -8.15 -6.32 -20.05
N TYR A 211 -7.33 -5.64 -20.86
CA TYR A 211 -5.90 -5.41 -20.61
C TYR A 211 -5.62 -3.93 -20.31
N ALA A 212 -4.37 -3.61 -19.84
CA ALA A 212 -3.92 -2.23 -19.69
C ALA A 212 -3.70 -1.54 -21.04
#